data_53f95c5990712caff49fa05a23212dfc
#
_entry.id   53f95c5990712caff49fa05a23212dfc
#
_cell.length_a   1.000
_cell.length_b   1.000
_cell.length_c   1.000
_cell.angle_alpha   90.00
_cell.angle_beta   90.00
_cell.angle_gamma   90.00
#
_symmetry.space_group_name_H-M   'P 1'
#
loop_
_entity.id
_entity.type
_entity.pdbx_description
1 polymer ?
#
loop_
_entity_poly.entity_id
_entity_poly.type
_entity_poly.pdbx_seq_one_letter_code
_entity_poly.pdbx_strand_id
1 'polypeptide(L)'
;MSNIIFVKEERNVLSFDGEVFDIVANSTNFYLKFELDDEWKAGSVITAVFDFDGEKCYAELDDDFMCQIPQTNCSKILFCLTTEPDSNSKLSSTILSLNVEKSGDTSFDDDILYQTARANLLKLIEEVKNGKCVNAELAQKATLADTATYATTAGTSETQVSLTGDESISGAKNFTGTITHNSNIIPDSSQYSNPNLLMNGNFIVNQRGGTTYERVASNLYTADRWGLLQGNGTFTPTAGRLVGQDETNPTILCQWIDDAKKLFYGKTITVSATINGVRHSKTTTLPETYSADYTENLYVGEGFTWRLYIKRTAYRLGVQFVVNNGVTIIIKEVKLEYSTFPTKYYERIYAEELNMCQRYFQKFTVFTIGYAPTAEKIHFYVSLPTTMKVTKTLQFIGNPKILKDGEQIVPDNIEVYQVDNNGVILIARGSGFTANQGYVLVNGTLKLDAEAY
;
A
#
# COMPACT_ATOMS: atom_id res chain seq x y z
N MET A 1 -45.24 -5.46 19.27
CA MET A 1 -44.89 -4.03 18.98
C MET A 1 -43.45 -4.05 18.52
N SER A 2 -43.15 -3.45 17.39
CA SER A 2 -41.76 -3.31 16.93
C SER A 2 -41.09 -2.21 17.78
N ASN A 3 -39.91 -2.49 18.29
CA ASN A 3 -39.11 -1.52 19.01
C ASN A 3 -38.36 -0.68 17.98
N ILE A 4 -38.65 0.61 17.92
CA ILE A 4 -38.06 1.54 16.97
C ILE A 4 -37.16 2.51 17.72
N ILE A 5 -35.90 2.59 17.33
CA ILE A 5 -34.93 3.56 17.82
C ILE A 5 -34.86 4.70 16.79
N PHE A 6 -35.10 5.92 17.21
CA PHE A 6 -35.04 7.08 16.35
C PHE A 6 -33.63 7.65 16.30
N VAL A 7 -33.17 7.94 15.10
CA VAL A 7 -31.84 8.48 14.84
C VAL A 7 -31.99 9.72 13.97
N LYS A 8 -31.42 10.83 14.39
CA LYS A 8 -31.37 12.07 13.62
C LYS A 8 -30.03 12.20 12.93
N GLU A 9 -30.05 12.52 11.65
CA GLU A 9 -28.88 12.90 10.87
C GLU A 9 -28.92 14.40 10.61
N GLU A 10 -27.82 15.11 10.92
CA GLU A 10 -27.66 16.52 10.64
C GLU A 10 -26.21 16.80 10.24
N ARG A 11 -25.99 17.24 8.99
CA ARG A 11 -24.67 17.55 8.42
C ARG A 11 -23.65 16.40 8.56
N ASN A 12 -24.08 15.21 8.17
CA ASN A 12 -23.30 13.96 8.25
C ASN A 12 -22.95 13.50 9.70
N VAL A 13 -23.63 14.04 10.70
CA VAL A 13 -23.50 13.62 12.10
C VAL A 13 -24.76 12.89 12.53
N LEU A 14 -24.62 11.62 12.94
CA LEU A 14 -25.73 10.86 13.54
C LEU A 14 -25.81 11.15 15.04
N SER A 15 -27.03 11.25 15.54
CA SER A 15 -27.37 11.34 16.97
C SER A 15 -28.65 10.61 17.24
N PHE A 16 -28.83 10.09 18.46
CA PHE A 16 -30.12 9.52 18.85
C PHE A 16 -31.15 10.63 19.15
N ASP A 17 -32.37 10.41 18.65
CA ASP A 17 -33.51 11.29 18.94
C ASP A 17 -34.50 10.55 19.84
N GLY A 18 -34.47 10.85 21.14
CA GLY A 18 -35.32 10.23 22.16
C GLY A 18 -34.64 9.17 23.00
N GLU A 19 -35.43 8.28 23.59
CA GLU A 19 -34.94 7.19 24.45
C GLU A 19 -34.29 6.09 23.64
N VAL A 20 -33.06 5.72 24.02
CA VAL A 20 -32.35 4.55 23.50
C VAL A 20 -32.51 3.42 24.48
N PHE A 21 -33.07 2.31 24.05
CA PHE A 21 -33.21 1.11 24.83
C PHE A 21 -32.22 0.03 24.37
N ASP A 22 -31.85 -0.86 25.28
CA ASP A 22 -30.92 -1.93 24.96
C ASP A 22 -31.57 -2.96 24.02
N ILE A 23 -30.80 -3.40 23.03
CA ILE A 23 -31.22 -4.42 22.08
C ILE A 23 -31.02 -5.79 22.73
N VAL A 24 -31.98 -6.66 22.63
CA VAL A 24 -31.84 -8.05 23.09
C VAL A 24 -31.18 -8.87 22.00
N ALA A 25 -30.08 -9.55 22.31
CA ALA A 25 -29.36 -10.42 21.40
C ALA A 25 -30.31 -11.43 20.71
N ASN A 26 -30.08 -11.65 19.41
CA ASN A 26 -30.88 -12.55 18.56
C ASN A 26 -32.36 -12.17 18.39
N SER A 27 -32.74 -10.94 18.69
CA SER A 27 -34.11 -10.47 18.47
C SER A 27 -34.29 -9.89 17.07
N THR A 28 -35.41 -10.18 16.41
CA THR A 28 -35.77 -9.72 15.07
C THR A 28 -36.66 -8.47 15.06
N ASN A 29 -36.98 -7.92 16.23
CA ASN A 29 -38.05 -6.90 16.35
C ASN A 29 -37.50 -5.48 16.60
N PHE A 30 -36.24 -5.23 16.32
CA PHE A 30 -35.65 -3.93 16.49
C PHE A 30 -35.39 -3.25 15.13
N TYR A 31 -35.73 -1.98 15.06
CA TYR A 31 -35.59 -1.17 13.86
C TYR A 31 -34.91 0.16 14.19
N LEU A 32 -34.15 0.69 13.24
CA LEU A 32 -33.72 2.08 13.23
C LEU A 32 -34.64 2.87 12.29
N LYS A 33 -35.07 4.04 12.71
CA LYS A 33 -35.76 5.01 11.90
C LYS A 33 -34.99 6.30 11.87
N PHE A 34 -34.63 6.77 10.68
CA PHE A 34 -33.77 7.94 10.47
C PHE A 34 -34.60 9.16 10.09
N GLU A 35 -34.33 10.27 10.76
CA GLU A 35 -34.71 11.61 10.29
C GLU A 35 -33.49 12.18 9.57
N LEU A 36 -33.58 12.32 8.25
CA LEU A 36 -32.48 12.70 7.36
C LEU A 36 -32.69 14.14 6.87
N ASP A 37 -31.60 14.85 6.64
CA ASP A 37 -31.63 16.15 5.99
C ASP A 37 -31.88 16.03 4.47
N ASP A 38 -32.05 17.19 3.80
CA ASP A 38 -32.41 17.21 2.39
C ASP A 38 -31.31 16.72 1.45
N GLU A 39 -30.04 16.74 1.91
CA GLU A 39 -28.92 16.26 1.13
C GLU A 39 -28.95 14.74 1.00
N TRP A 40 -29.29 14.04 2.07
CA TRP A 40 -29.45 12.59 2.08
C TRP A 40 -30.69 12.13 1.30
N LYS A 41 -31.78 12.91 1.35
CA LYS A 41 -33.04 12.59 0.65
C LYS A 41 -32.99 12.80 -0.87
N ALA A 42 -31.94 13.45 -1.39
CA ALA A 42 -31.87 13.88 -2.79
C ALA A 42 -31.51 12.79 -3.81
N GLY A 43 -31.76 11.51 -3.54
CA GLY A 43 -31.88 10.55 -4.63
C GLY A 43 -30.80 9.49 -4.80
N SER A 44 -30.28 8.95 -3.72
CA SER A 44 -29.44 7.74 -3.77
C SER A 44 -30.01 6.68 -2.83
N VAL A 45 -29.81 5.42 -3.13
CA VAL A 45 -30.06 4.34 -2.18
C VAL A 45 -29.20 4.58 -0.94
N ILE A 46 -29.86 4.70 0.22
CA ILE A 46 -29.17 4.94 1.48
C ILE A 46 -29.04 3.59 2.19
N THR A 47 -27.83 3.26 2.61
CA THR A 47 -27.50 1.99 3.26
C THR A 47 -27.01 2.25 4.67
N ALA A 48 -27.60 1.58 5.64
CA ALA A 48 -27.06 1.46 6.99
C ALA A 48 -26.00 0.35 7.01
N VAL A 49 -24.81 0.69 7.48
CA VAL A 49 -23.70 -0.24 7.63
C VAL A 49 -23.53 -0.55 9.10
N PHE A 50 -23.72 -1.80 9.47
CA PHE A 50 -23.56 -2.30 10.83
C PHE A 50 -22.22 -3.03 10.96
N ASP A 51 -21.50 -2.80 12.05
CA ASP A 51 -20.24 -3.47 12.36
C ASP A 51 -20.40 -4.25 13.69
N PHE A 52 -20.15 -5.54 13.61
CA PHE A 52 -20.21 -6.50 14.70
C PHE A 52 -18.81 -7.08 14.92
N ASP A 53 -18.02 -6.48 15.80
CA ASP A 53 -16.65 -6.93 16.12
C ASP A 53 -15.75 -7.11 14.86
N GLY A 54 -15.95 -6.26 13.83
CA GLY A 54 -15.20 -6.26 12.59
C GLY A 54 -15.88 -6.95 11.40
N GLU A 55 -17.00 -7.63 11.61
CA GLU A 55 -17.87 -8.13 10.54
C GLU A 55 -18.93 -7.09 10.17
N LYS A 56 -19.08 -6.80 8.88
CA LYS A 56 -20.00 -5.77 8.39
C LYS A 56 -21.23 -6.37 7.74
N CYS A 57 -22.40 -5.88 8.15
CA CYS A 57 -23.69 -6.13 7.50
C CYS A 57 -24.23 -4.84 6.90
N TYR A 58 -25.00 -4.95 5.83
CA TYR A 58 -25.56 -3.82 5.08
C TYR A 58 -27.06 -3.97 5.01
N ALA A 59 -27.80 -2.91 5.32
CA ALA A 59 -29.24 -2.86 5.19
C ALA A 59 -29.66 -1.58 4.47
N GLU A 60 -30.38 -1.70 3.36
CA GLU A 60 -30.96 -0.55 2.67
C GLU A 60 -32.12 0.03 3.50
N LEU A 61 -32.25 1.34 3.51
CA LEU A 61 -33.40 1.99 4.11
C LEU A 61 -34.61 1.88 3.17
N ASP A 62 -35.76 1.62 3.75
CA ASP A 62 -37.04 1.64 3.02
C ASP A 62 -37.53 3.09 2.74
N ASP A 63 -38.70 3.19 2.11
CA ASP A 63 -39.33 4.48 1.74
C ASP A 63 -39.67 5.38 2.95
N ASP A 64 -39.76 4.79 4.15
CA ASP A 64 -39.96 5.49 5.42
C ASP A 64 -38.64 5.77 6.17
N PHE A 65 -37.51 5.59 5.50
CA PHE A 65 -36.16 5.70 6.04
C PHE A 65 -35.91 4.81 7.25
N MET A 66 -36.40 3.58 7.19
CA MET A 66 -36.23 2.57 8.23
C MET A 66 -35.42 1.39 7.73
N CYS A 67 -34.67 0.76 8.65
CA CYS A 67 -34.10 -0.56 8.43
C CYS A 67 -34.18 -1.41 9.69
N GLN A 68 -34.22 -2.72 9.50
CA GLN A 68 -34.14 -3.67 10.59
C GLN A 68 -32.69 -3.80 11.08
N ILE A 69 -32.50 -3.82 12.41
CA ILE A 69 -31.19 -4.10 13.01
C ILE A 69 -30.92 -5.59 12.83
N PRO A 70 -29.79 -5.98 12.22
CA PRO A 70 -29.42 -7.39 12.06
C PRO A 70 -29.26 -8.08 13.42
N GLN A 71 -29.58 -9.36 13.48
CA GLN A 71 -29.38 -10.15 14.67
C GLN A 71 -27.90 -10.31 15.00
N THR A 72 -27.53 -10.19 16.27
CA THR A 72 -26.14 -10.33 16.72
C THR A 72 -26.03 -10.85 18.14
N ASN A 73 -24.91 -11.48 18.42
CA ASN A 73 -24.49 -11.90 19.78
C ASN A 73 -23.46 -10.93 20.39
N CYS A 74 -22.99 -9.96 19.64
CA CYS A 74 -22.02 -8.98 20.12
C CYS A 74 -22.64 -8.14 21.24
N SER A 75 -21.83 -7.70 22.17
CA SER A 75 -22.29 -6.81 23.25
C SER A 75 -22.53 -5.38 22.79
N LYS A 76 -22.11 -5.04 21.58
CA LYS A 76 -22.19 -3.71 21.00
C LYS A 76 -22.31 -3.77 19.49
N ILE A 77 -23.17 -2.92 18.94
CA ILE A 77 -23.32 -2.72 17.50
C ILE A 77 -22.81 -1.31 17.18
N LEU A 78 -21.92 -1.18 16.22
CA LEU A 78 -21.56 0.10 15.61
C LEU A 78 -22.32 0.25 14.30
N PHE A 79 -22.84 1.44 13.99
CA PHE A 79 -23.49 1.66 12.70
C PHE A 79 -23.27 3.08 12.17
N CYS A 80 -23.33 3.23 10.86
CA CYS A 80 -23.29 4.50 10.15
C CYS A 80 -24.16 4.42 8.89
N LEU A 81 -24.41 5.55 8.27
CA LEU A 81 -25.07 5.63 6.96
C LEU A 81 -24.08 5.90 5.85
N THR A 82 -24.35 5.37 4.67
CA THR A 82 -23.61 5.68 3.44
C THR A 82 -24.55 5.65 2.24
N THR A 83 -24.26 6.44 1.21
CA THR A 83 -24.93 6.34 -0.09
C THR A 83 -24.18 5.38 -1.00
N GLU A 84 -24.82 4.86 -2.05
CA GLU A 84 -24.17 3.97 -3.01
C GLU A 84 -22.90 4.57 -3.62
N PRO A 85 -21.87 3.74 -3.87
CA PRO A 85 -20.55 4.19 -4.32
C PRO A 85 -20.52 4.80 -5.73
N ASP A 86 -21.57 4.62 -6.54
CA ASP A 86 -21.62 5.08 -7.95
C ASP A 86 -22.20 6.50 -8.14
N SER A 87 -22.69 7.14 -7.08
CA SER A 87 -23.05 8.56 -7.16
C SER A 87 -21.80 9.44 -7.12
N ASN A 88 -21.74 10.47 -7.97
CA ASN A 88 -20.63 11.42 -8.03
C ASN A 88 -20.35 12.17 -6.71
N SER A 89 -21.15 11.96 -5.69
CA SER A 89 -20.98 12.46 -4.32
C SER A 89 -21.38 11.38 -3.32
N LYS A 90 -20.40 10.64 -2.81
CA LYS A 90 -20.62 9.66 -1.72
C LYS A 90 -20.77 10.42 -0.40
N LEU A 91 -21.95 10.30 0.23
CA LEU A 91 -22.15 10.74 1.60
C LEU A 91 -21.81 9.61 2.57
N SER A 92 -21.26 9.96 3.71
CA SER A 92 -21.01 9.04 4.82
C SER A 92 -21.18 9.77 6.14
N SER A 93 -21.95 9.19 7.05
CA SER A 93 -22.19 9.78 8.37
C SER A 93 -21.12 9.41 9.39
N THR A 94 -21.19 10.01 10.57
CA THR A 94 -20.46 9.56 11.77
C THR A 94 -20.95 8.17 12.21
N ILE A 95 -20.19 7.52 13.09
CA ILE A 95 -20.54 6.19 13.64
C ILE A 95 -21.23 6.37 14.98
N LEU A 96 -22.39 5.71 15.14
CA LEU A 96 -23.07 5.55 16.42
C LEU A 96 -22.93 4.12 16.96
N SER A 97 -23.24 3.93 18.23
CA SER A 97 -23.20 2.63 18.86
C SER A 97 -24.44 2.32 19.70
N LEU A 98 -24.89 1.09 19.64
CA LEU A 98 -25.97 0.51 20.46
C LEU A 98 -25.41 -0.59 21.35
N ASN A 99 -25.93 -0.68 22.57
CA ASN A 99 -25.63 -1.79 23.47
C ASN A 99 -26.59 -2.96 23.20
N VAL A 100 -26.06 -4.17 23.36
CA VAL A 100 -26.83 -5.41 23.19
C VAL A 100 -26.78 -6.18 24.48
N GLU A 101 -27.95 -6.42 25.09
CA GLU A 101 -28.09 -7.31 26.23
C GLU A 101 -28.11 -8.76 25.77
N LYS A 102 -27.38 -9.63 26.49
CA LYS A 102 -27.38 -11.06 26.19
C LYS A 102 -28.78 -11.66 26.44
N SER A 103 -29.31 -12.29 25.42
CA SER A 103 -30.49 -13.16 25.58
C SER A 103 -30.14 -14.31 26.53
N GLY A 104 -31.08 -14.71 27.38
CA GLY A 104 -30.91 -15.87 28.27
C GLY A 104 -30.86 -17.21 27.52
N ASP A 105 -31.08 -17.21 26.21
CA ASP A 105 -31.01 -18.39 25.35
C ASP A 105 -29.66 -18.43 24.61
N THR A 106 -28.87 -19.47 24.86
CA THR A 106 -27.50 -19.63 24.34
C THR A 106 -27.44 -20.48 23.07
N SER A 107 -28.59 -20.89 22.49
CA SER A 107 -28.59 -21.61 21.23
C SER A 107 -28.58 -20.63 20.04
N PHE A 108 -27.42 -20.49 19.43
CA PHE A 108 -27.26 -19.78 18.17
C PHE A 108 -27.67 -20.69 17.02
N ASP A 109 -28.69 -20.32 16.28
CA ASP A 109 -29.01 -20.98 15.04
C ASP A 109 -28.50 -20.12 13.85
N ASP A 110 -27.27 -20.41 13.43
CA ASP A 110 -26.63 -19.81 12.24
C ASP A 110 -27.46 -20.00 10.95
N ASP A 111 -28.47 -20.86 11.01
CA ASP A 111 -29.32 -21.22 9.88
C ASP A 111 -30.37 -20.15 9.53
N ILE A 112 -30.74 -19.23 10.42
CA ILE A 112 -31.85 -18.29 10.15
C ILE A 112 -31.48 -17.19 9.17
N LEU A 113 -30.29 -16.61 9.28
CA LEU A 113 -29.79 -15.61 8.32
C LEU A 113 -29.52 -16.22 6.94
N TYR A 114 -28.96 -17.44 6.93
CA TYR A 114 -28.75 -18.21 5.71
C TYR A 114 -30.06 -18.64 5.05
N GLN A 115 -31.06 -18.99 5.83
CA GLN A 115 -32.38 -19.39 5.35
C GLN A 115 -33.18 -18.22 4.79
N THR A 116 -33.09 -17.02 5.34
CA THR A 116 -33.79 -15.85 4.82
C THR A 116 -33.18 -15.38 3.47
N ALA A 117 -31.85 -15.32 3.36
CA ALA A 117 -31.19 -15.02 2.11
C ALA A 117 -31.43 -16.10 1.05
N ARG A 118 -31.43 -17.38 1.45
CA ARG A 118 -31.74 -18.53 0.58
C ARG A 118 -33.19 -18.54 0.14
N ALA A 119 -34.15 -18.22 1.01
CA ALA A 119 -35.58 -18.13 0.67
C ALA A 119 -35.84 -17.01 -0.34
N ASN A 120 -35.20 -15.83 -0.18
CA ASN A 120 -35.29 -14.73 -1.14
C ASN A 120 -34.65 -15.09 -2.48
N LEU A 121 -33.50 -15.77 -2.48
CA LEU A 121 -32.86 -16.26 -3.69
C LEU A 121 -33.71 -17.32 -4.41
N LEU A 122 -34.29 -18.25 -3.69
CA LEU A 122 -35.19 -19.27 -4.23
C LEU A 122 -36.46 -18.65 -4.81
N LYS A 123 -37.02 -17.61 -4.18
CA LYS A 123 -38.16 -16.87 -4.69
C LYS A 123 -37.82 -16.14 -5.99
N LEU A 124 -36.65 -15.52 -6.06
CA LEU A 124 -36.14 -14.89 -7.30
C LEU A 124 -35.92 -15.91 -8.40
N ILE A 125 -35.36 -17.10 -8.09
CA ILE A 125 -35.15 -18.19 -9.05
C ILE A 125 -36.50 -18.74 -9.56
N GLU A 126 -37.48 -18.79 -8.71
CA GLU A 126 -38.83 -19.26 -9.06
C GLU A 126 -39.59 -18.22 -9.93
N GLU A 127 -39.42 -16.95 -9.66
CA GLU A 127 -39.90 -15.82 -10.48
C GLU A 127 -39.26 -15.82 -11.86
N VAL A 128 -37.95 -16.10 -11.96
CA VAL A 128 -37.22 -16.29 -13.23
C VAL A 128 -37.70 -17.53 -13.99
N LYS A 129 -37.89 -18.67 -13.30
CA LYS A 129 -38.42 -19.91 -13.88
C LYS A 129 -39.87 -19.77 -14.39
N ASN A 130 -40.67 -18.95 -13.73
CA ASN A 130 -42.08 -18.73 -14.08
C ASN A 130 -42.28 -17.62 -15.13
N GLY A 131 -41.23 -17.17 -15.80
CA GLY A 131 -41.34 -16.25 -16.95
C GLY A 131 -41.74 -14.82 -16.58
N LYS A 132 -41.60 -14.40 -15.33
CA LYS A 132 -41.89 -13.04 -14.89
C LYS A 132 -40.73 -12.04 -15.10
N CYS A 133 -39.61 -12.49 -15.71
CA CYS A 133 -38.58 -11.58 -16.14
C CYS A 133 -38.99 -10.84 -17.40
N VAL A 134 -38.90 -9.52 -17.35
CA VAL A 134 -39.31 -8.54 -18.39
C VAL A 134 -38.47 -8.61 -19.68
N ASN A 135 -37.62 -9.62 -19.87
CA ASN A 135 -36.82 -9.85 -21.08
C ASN A 135 -37.10 -11.22 -21.73
N ALA A 136 -38.36 -11.44 -22.14
CA ALA A 136 -38.75 -12.59 -22.95
C ALA A 136 -37.93 -12.73 -24.26
N GLU A 137 -37.39 -11.64 -24.81
CA GLU A 137 -36.51 -11.64 -25.99
C GLU A 137 -35.14 -12.28 -25.73
N LEU A 138 -34.58 -12.15 -24.53
CA LEU A 138 -33.31 -12.79 -24.17
C LEU A 138 -33.49 -14.29 -23.90
N ALA A 139 -34.62 -14.70 -23.33
CA ALA A 139 -34.96 -16.11 -23.14
C ALA A 139 -35.22 -16.82 -24.49
N GLN A 140 -35.85 -16.16 -25.45
CA GLN A 140 -36.07 -16.66 -26.78
C GLN A 140 -34.74 -16.79 -27.60
N LYS A 141 -33.81 -15.85 -27.39
CA LYS A 141 -32.46 -15.94 -27.99
C LYS A 141 -31.62 -17.04 -27.35
N ALA A 142 -31.80 -17.31 -26.04
CA ALA A 142 -31.13 -18.43 -25.35
C ALA A 142 -31.67 -19.80 -25.84
N THR A 143 -32.97 -19.91 -26.09
CA THR A 143 -33.57 -21.15 -26.66
C THR A 143 -33.16 -21.36 -28.12
N LEU A 144 -32.96 -20.30 -28.89
CA LEU A 144 -32.40 -20.37 -30.25
C LEU A 144 -30.89 -20.69 -30.25
N ALA A 145 -30.15 -20.31 -29.18
CA ALA A 145 -28.76 -20.70 -29.02
C ALA A 145 -28.62 -22.21 -28.66
N ASP A 146 -29.57 -22.75 -27.89
CA ASP A 146 -29.62 -24.19 -27.59
C ASP A 146 -29.99 -25.05 -28.83
N THR A 147 -30.72 -24.49 -29.80
CA THR A 147 -31.01 -25.13 -31.10
C THR A 147 -29.96 -24.86 -32.16
N ALA A 148 -29.01 -23.91 -31.93
CA ALA A 148 -27.82 -23.74 -32.74
C ALA A 148 -26.73 -24.78 -32.47
N THR A 149 -27.10 -25.89 -31.88
CA THR A 149 -26.20 -26.97 -31.44
C THR A 149 -25.45 -27.69 -32.54
N TYR A 150 -25.62 -27.40 -33.79
CA TYR A 150 -24.79 -27.93 -34.87
C TYR A 150 -24.79 -27.03 -36.12
N ALA A 151 -24.15 -25.88 -36.02
CA ALA A 151 -23.51 -25.34 -37.21
C ALA A 151 -22.25 -26.18 -37.50
N THR A 152 -22.44 -27.40 -37.99
CA THR A 152 -21.38 -28.31 -38.40
C THR A 152 -20.59 -27.83 -39.64
N THR A 153 -20.75 -26.55 -39.99
CA THR A 153 -20.03 -25.88 -41.08
C THR A 153 -19.58 -24.48 -40.76
N ALA A 154 -19.46 -24.10 -39.49
CA ALA A 154 -18.56 -23.02 -39.14
C ALA A 154 -17.17 -23.60 -39.42
N GLY A 155 -16.62 -23.27 -40.58
CA GLY A 155 -15.27 -23.67 -40.97
C GLY A 155 -14.33 -23.46 -39.77
N THR A 156 -13.47 -24.43 -39.56
CA THR A 156 -12.42 -24.45 -38.56
C THR A 156 -11.74 -23.08 -38.46
N SER A 157 -12.32 -22.19 -37.67
CA SER A 157 -11.60 -21.01 -37.23
C SER A 157 -10.61 -21.54 -36.20
N GLU A 158 -9.33 -21.53 -36.54
CA GLU A 158 -8.22 -21.86 -35.62
C GLU A 158 -8.22 -20.98 -34.36
N THR A 159 -9.26 -20.15 -34.16
CA THR A 159 -9.43 -19.18 -33.10
C THR A 159 -10.64 -19.43 -32.19
N GLN A 160 -11.39 -20.55 -32.41
CA GLN A 160 -12.56 -20.85 -31.58
C GLN A 160 -12.13 -21.67 -30.35
N VAL A 161 -12.32 -21.12 -29.17
CA VAL A 161 -12.11 -21.83 -27.90
C VAL A 161 -13.34 -22.70 -27.64
N SER A 162 -13.15 -24.01 -27.38
CA SER A 162 -14.24 -24.94 -27.05
C SER A 162 -14.87 -24.57 -25.71
N LEU A 163 -16.17 -24.83 -25.57
CA LEU A 163 -16.88 -24.64 -24.29
C LEU A 163 -16.73 -25.87 -23.37
N THR A 164 -16.09 -26.96 -23.80
CA THR A 164 -15.94 -28.18 -23.03
C THR A 164 -14.55 -28.78 -23.22
N GLY A 165 -13.83 -29.01 -22.14
CA GLY A 165 -12.49 -29.59 -22.10
C GLY A 165 -11.38 -28.62 -21.75
N ASP A 166 -10.17 -29.14 -21.60
CA ASP A 166 -8.95 -28.35 -21.36
C ASP A 166 -8.43 -27.80 -22.69
N GLU A 167 -8.57 -26.49 -22.89
CA GLU A 167 -8.09 -25.78 -24.05
C GLU A 167 -6.77 -25.05 -23.78
N SER A 168 -5.81 -25.24 -24.69
CA SER A 168 -4.56 -24.51 -24.68
C SER A 168 -4.60 -23.39 -25.72
N ILE A 169 -4.57 -22.13 -25.26
CA ILE A 169 -4.58 -20.94 -26.11
C ILE A 169 -3.15 -20.45 -26.29
N SER A 170 -2.57 -20.65 -27.48
CA SER A 170 -1.23 -20.16 -27.81
C SER A 170 -1.29 -18.78 -28.50
N GLY A 171 -0.22 -17.99 -28.35
CA GLY A 171 -0.09 -16.65 -28.94
C GLY A 171 -0.81 -15.57 -28.15
N ALA A 172 -0.58 -14.29 -28.50
CA ALA A 172 -1.23 -13.14 -27.86
C ALA A 172 -2.72 -13.10 -28.22
N LYS A 173 -3.58 -13.05 -27.23
CA LYS A 173 -5.03 -12.90 -27.37
C LYS A 173 -5.49 -11.61 -26.73
N ASN A 174 -6.35 -10.87 -27.42
CA ASN A 174 -6.96 -9.66 -26.89
C ASN A 174 -8.42 -9.96 -26.52
N PHE A 175 -8.73 -9.92 -25.24
CA PHE A 175 -10.08 -10.08 -24.72
C PHE A 175 -10.66 -8.69 -24.44
N THR A 176 -11.74 -8.33 -25.12
CA THR A 176 -12.40 -7.02 -24.95
C THR A 176 -13.51 -7.04 -23.88
N GLY A 177 -13.78 -8.19 -23.31
CA GLY A 177 -14.80 -8.38 -22.27
C GLY A 177 -14.21 -8.86 -20.95
N THR A 178 -15.08 -8.97 -19.94
CA THR A 178 -14.70 -9.50 -18.62
C THR A 178 -14.35 -10.98 -18.73
N ILE A 179 -13.17 -11.36 -18.24
CA ILE A 179 -12.73 -12.75 -18.16
C ILE A 179 -13.01 -13.27 -16.76
N THR A 180 -13.67 -14.43 -16.67
CA THR A 180 -13.95 -15.09 -15.39
C THR A 180 -13.33 -16.50 -15.36
N HIS A 181 -12.88 -16.92 -14.18
CA HIS A 181 -12.46 -18.28 -13.90
C HIS A 181 -13.23 -18.77 -12.65
N ASN A 182 -13.98 -19.87 -12.78
CA ASN A 182 -14.84 -20.42 -11.73
C ASN A 182 -15.79 -19.36 -11.12
N SER A 183 -16.46 -18.57 -11.96
CA SER A 183 -17.33 -17.46 -11.60
C SER A 183 -16.62 -16.25 -10.92
N ASN A 184 -15.32 -16.32 -10.73
CA ASN A 184 -14.55 -15.18 -10.26
C ASN A 184 -14.06 -14.35 -11.45
N ILE A 185 -14.24 -13.05 -11.40
CA ILE A 185 -13.67 -12.12 -12.38
C ILE A 185 -12.14 -12.21 -12.27
N ILE A 186 -11.49 -12.53 -13.41
CA ILE A 186 -10.04 -12.37 -13.48
C ILE A 186 -9.79 -10.87 -13.61
N PRO A 187 -9.18 -10.24 -12.60
CA PRO A 187 -8.93 -8.81 -12.66
C PRO A 187 -8.10 -8.49 -13.90
N ASP A 188 -8.49 -7.45 -14.62
CA ASP A 188 -7.61 -6.85 -15.62
C ASP A 188 -6.30 -6.46 -14.91
N SER A 189 -5.18 -7.00 -15.41
CA SER A 189 -3.86 -6.69 -14.85
C SER A 189 -3.56 -5.19 -14.84
N SER A 190 -4.26 -4.40 -15.68
CA SER A 190 -4.18 -2.94 -15.70
C SER A 190 -4.82 -2.28 -14.47
N GLN A 191 -5.75 -2.96 -13.80
CA GLN A 191 -6.46 -2.45 -12.62
C GLN A 191 -6.00 -3.07 -11.30
N TYR A 192 -5.30 -4.20 -11.36
CA TYR A 192 -4.79 -4.88 -10.19
C TYR A 192 -3.32 -4.50 -9.91
N SER A 193 -2.98 -4.27 -8.65
CA SER A 193 -1.60 -4.03 -8.25
C SER A 193 -1.28 -4.68 -6.92
N ASN A 194 -0.34 -5.60 -6.93
CA ASN A 194 0.31 -6.07 -5.71
C ASN A 194 1.23 -4.99 -5.13
N PRO A 195 1.45 -5.00 -3.82
CA PRO A 195 2.41 -4.10 -3.19
C PRO A 195 3.80 -4.21 -3.84
N ASN A 196 4.44 -3.07 -4.10
CA ASN A 196 5.83 -3.05 -4.52
C ASN A 196 6.74 -3.32 -3.31
N LEU A 197 7.56 -4.37 -3.40
CA LEU A 197 8.53 -4.74 -2.35
C LEU A 197 9.79 -3.86 -2.39
N LEU A 198 10.02 -3.14 -3.51
CA LEU A 198 11.04 -2.10 -3.59
C LEU A 198 10.52 -0.80 -3.01
N MET A 199 11.43 -0.01 -2.49
CA MET A 199 11.18 1.36 -2.07
C MET A 199 11.65 2.31 -3.16
N ASN A 200 10.96 3.43 -3.29
CA ASN A 200 11.37 4.52 -4.18
C ASN A 200 11.58 4.08 -5.64
N GLY A 201 10.65 3.26 -6.16
CA GLY A 201 10.74 2.69 -7.50
C GLY A 201 10.71 3.70 -8.66
N ASN A 202 10.29 4.93 -8.40
CA ASN A 202 10.31 6.08 -9.32
C ASN A 202 11.31 7.18 -8.91
N PHE A 203 12.15 6.93 -7.91
CA PHE A 203 13.21 7.85 -7.45
C PHE A 203 12.69 9.20 -6.93
N ILE A 204 11.43 9.28 -6.50
CA ILE A 204 10.78 10.52 -6.04
C ILE A 204 11.33 11.02 -4.70
N VAL A 205 11.83 10.11 -3.86
CA VAL A 205 12.47 10.45 -2.58
C VAL A 205 13.96 10.61 -2.79
N ASN A 206 14.45 11.81 -2.51
CA ASN A 206 15.86 12.17 -2.66
C ASN A 206 16.30 13.11 -1.53
N GLN A 207 16.35 12.59 -0.32
CA GLN A 207 16.73 13.35 0.89
C GLN A 207 18.18 13.85 0.84
N ARG A 208 19.04 13.22 0.04
CA ARG A 208 20.43 13.67 -0.20
C ARG A 208 20.49 14.96 -1.00
N GLY A 209 19.46 15.23 -1.82
CA GLY A 209 19.27 16.52 -2.51
C GLY A 209 20.15 16.74 -3.73
N GLY A 210 20.90 15.74 -4.18
CA GLY A 210 21.68 15.84 -5.42
C GLY A 210 20.79 15.80 -6.67
N THR A 211 21.02 16.67 -7.62
CA THR A 211 20.32 16.64 -8.92
C THR A 211 20.85 15.55 -9.83
N THR A 212 22.16 15.35 -9.79
CA THR A 212 22.89 14.28 -10.47
C THR A 212 23.95 13.73 -9.52
N TYR A 213 24.10 12.42 -9.51
CA TYR A 213 25.09 11.72 -8.72
C TYR A 213 26.12 11.10 -9.65
N GLU A 214 27.37 11.35 -9.40
CA GLU A 214 28.51 10.85 -10.16
C GLU A 214 29.36 9.92 -9.27
N ARG A 215 29.51 8.66 -9.68
CA ARG A 215 30.40 7.72 -9.04
C ARG A 215 31.75 7.69 -9.78
N VAL A 216 32.82 7.95 -9.04
CA VAL A 216 34.19 7.96 -9.60
C VAL A 216 35.04 6.81 -9.07
N ALA A 217 34.97 6.51 -7.78
CA ALA A 217 35.85 5.51 -7.16
C ALA A 217 35.18 4.60 -6.12
N SER A 218 34.22 5.09 -5.37
CA SER A 218 33.56 4.35 -4.28
C SER A 218 32.07 4.21 -4.49
N ASN A 219 31.45 3.25 -3.84
CA ASN A 219 29.99 3.11 -3.85
C ASN A 219 29.32 4.40 -3.37
N LEU A 220 28.29 4.84 -4.07
CA LEU A 220 27.60 6.08 -3.83
C LEU A 220 26.09 5.85 -3.80
N TYR A 221 25.44 6.13 -2.68
CA TYR A 221 23.98 6.23 -2.66
C TYR A 221 23.51 7.53 -3.33
N THR A 222 22.44 7.40 -4.11
CA THR A 222 21.86 8.45 -4.96
C THR A 222 20.49 8.89 -4.42
N ALA A 223 19.41 8.72 -5.17
CA ALA A 223 18.06 8.74 -4.59
C ALA A 223 17.97 7.68 -3.51
N ASP A 224 17.13 7.92 -2.51
CA ASP A 224 17.03 7.04 -1.34
C ASP A 224 16.80 5.59 -1.75
N ARG A 225 17.50 4.68 -1.11
CA ARG A 225 17.55 3.24 -1.37
C ARG A 225 18.30 2.81 -2.64
N TRP A 226 18.66 3.70 -3.54
CA TRP A 226 19.36 3.39 -4.77
C TRP A 226 20.83 3.82 -4.73
N GLY A 227 21.73 2.94 -5.11
CA GLY A 227 23.16 3.20 -5.09
C GLY A 227 23.87 2.82 -6.38
N LEU A 228 24.87 3.63 -6.77
CA LEU A 228 25.85 3.32 -7.80
C LEU A 228 26.98 2.48 -7.17
N LEU A 229 27.10 1.20 -7.58
CA LEU A 229 27.97 0.24 -6.92
C LEU A 229 29.26 -0.05 -7.65
N GLN A 230 29.30 0.05 -8.98
CA GLN A 230 30.43 -0.34 -9.80
C GLN A 230 30.50 0.55 -11.03
N GLY A 231 31.69 0.64 -11.65
CA GLY A 231 31.97 1.47 -12.83
C GLY A 231 31.85 2.98 -12.54
N ASN A 232 32.49 3.79 -13.34
CA ASN A 232 32.24 5.23 -13.31
C ASN A 232 30.94 5.51 -14.08
N GLY A 233 30.13 6.45 -13.57
CA GLY A 233 28.88 6.77 -14.23
C GLY A 233 28.03 7.74 -13.44
N THR A 234 26.97 8.22 -14.08
CA THR A 234 26.07 9.20 -13.47
C THR A 234 24.63 8.70 -13.39
N PHE A 235 23.95 9.13 -12.34
CA PHE A 235 22.51 8.92 -12.18
C PHE A 235 21.81 10.23 -11.85
N THR A 236 20.77 10.56 -12.63
CA THR A 236 19.91 11.73 -12.44
C THR A 236 18.51 11.26 -12.03
N PRO A 237 18.15 11.29 -10.72
CA PRO A 237 16.91 10.71 -10.20
C PRO A 237 15.63 11.25 -10.83
N THR A 238 15.51 12.57 -10.98
CA THR A 238 14.31 13.21 -11.53
C THR A 238 13.97 12.77 -12.95
N ALA A 239 14.98 12.40 -13.73
CA ALA A 239 14.83 11.85 -15.08
C ALA A 239 14.84 10.31 -15.09
N GLY A 240 15.24 9.65 -14.00
CA GLY A 240 15.56 8.22 -13.98
C GLY A 240 16.71 7.84 -14.89
N ARG A 241 17.59 8.81 -15.22
CA ARG A 241 18.62 8.66 -16.26
C ARG A 241 19.90 8.08 -15.67
N LEU A 242 20.30 6.91 -16.15
CA LEU A 242 21.56 6.23 -15.84
C LEU A 242 22.49 6.25 -17.04
N VAL A 243 23.75 6.66 -16.85
CA VAL A 243 24.79 6.74 -17.90
C VAL A 243 26.01 5.97 -17.45
N GLY A 244 26.50 5.06 -18.30
CA GLY A 244 27.77 4.38 -18.12
C GLY A 244 28.91 5.23 -18.69
N GLN A 245 30.00 5.37 -17.93
CA GLN A 245 31.17 6.21 -18.30
C GLN A 245 32.50 5.51 -18.01
N ASP A 246 32.51 4.22 -17.77
CA ASP A 246 33.72 3.46 -17.46
C ASP A 246 33.99 2.45 -18.59
N GLU A 247 35.18 2.53 -19.18
CA GLU A 247 35.59 1.66 -20.30
C GLU A 247 35.86 0.22 -19.85
N THR A 248 36.19 0.01 -18.58
CA THR A 248 36.60 -1.28 -18.05
C THR A 248 35.52 -2.00 -17.26
N ASN A 249 34.66 -1.25 -16.60
CA ASN A 249 33.65 -1.80 -15.73
C ASN A 249 32.27 -1.19 -16.01
N PRO A 250 31.22 -1.97 -16.13
CA PRO A 250 29.87 -1.43 -16.31
C PRO A 250 29.43 -0.65 -15.06
N THR A 251 28.66 0.42 -15.28
CA THR A 251 28.02 1.18 -14.20
C THR A 251 26.81 0.40 -13.70
N ILE A 252 26.71 0.20 -12.39
CA ILE A 252 25.63 -0.55 -11.76
C ILE A 252 24.83 0.35 -10.82
N LEU A 253 23.55 0.60 -11.16
CA LEU A 253 22.56 1.13 -10.23
C LEU A 253 21.82 -0.02 -9.57
N CYS A 254 21.75 -0.03 -8.24
CA CYS A 254 21.20 -1.15 -7.47
C CYS A 254 20.35 -0.68 -6.30
N GLN A 255 19.26 -1.42 -6.04
CA GLN A 255 18.61 -1.43 -4.74
C GLN A 255 18.77 -2.79 -4.10
N TRP A 256 19.28 -2.80 -2.86
CA TRP A 256 19.42 -4.00 -2.06
C TRP A 256 18.22 -4.21 -1.14
N ILE A 257 17.76 -5.46 -1.06
CA ILE A 257 16.80 -5.93 -0.08
C ILE A 257 17.50 -6.96 0.81
N ASP A 258 17.47 -6.69 2.11
CA ASP A 258 18.05 -7.59 3.12
C ASP A 258 17.12 -8.78 3.40
N ASP A 259 17.62 -9.79 4.13
CA ASP A 259 16.89 -11.00 4.51
C ASP A 259 16.31 -11.79 3.32
N ALA A 260 16.98 -11.76 2.17
CA ALA A 260 16.53 -12.40 0.95
C ALA A 260 16.21 -13.88 1.11
N LYS A 261 16.96 -14.60 1.99
CA LYS A 261 16.70 -16.00 2.29
C LYS A 261 15.31 -16.21 2.88
N LYS A 262 14.90 -15.37 3.83
CA LYS A 262 13.59 -15.45 4.47
C LYS A 262 12.47 -15.00 3.54
N LEU A 263 12.73 -13.96 2.76
CA LEU A 263 11.70 -13.30 1.95
C LEU A 263 11.49 -13.99 0.60
N PHE A 264 12.55 -14.38 -0.10
CA PHE A 264 12.47 -14.69 -1.53
C PHE A 264 12.86 -16.11 -1.93
N TYR A 265 13.67 -16.82 -1.13
CA TYR A 265 14.11 -18.17 -1.52
C TYR A 265 12.91 -19.12 -1.60
N GLY A 266 12.83 -19.88 -2.70
CA GLY A 266 11.71 -20.76 -3.01
C GLY A 266 10.43 -20.05 -3.42
N LYS A 267 10.43 -18.72 -3.62
CA LYS A 267 9.24 -17.95 -3.98
C LYS A 267 9.24 -17.56 -5.45
N THR A 268 8.03 -17.54 -6.02
CA THR A 268 7.79 -16.94 -7.32
C THR A 268 7.60 -15.44 -7.17
N ILE A 269 8.39 -14.69 -7.91
CA ILE A 269 8.37 -13.23 -7.93
C ILE A 269 8.27 -12.72 -9.36
N THR A 270 7.67 -11.57 -9.53
CA THR A 270 7.66 -10.82 -10.78
C THR A 270 8.38 -9.50 -10.58
N VAL A 271 9.31 -9.21 -11.48
CA VAL A 271 10.01 -7.92 -11.53
C VAL A 271 9.60 -7.21 -12.79
N SER A 272 9.30 -5.92 -12.69
CA SER A 272 8.92 -5.10 -13.83
C SER A 272 9.52 -3.70 -13.73
N ALA A 273 9.84 -3.09 -14.86
CA ALA A 273 10.36 -1.72 -14.96
C ALA A 273 10.02 -1.14 -16.34
N THR A 274 9.88 0.17 -16.42
CA THR A 274 9.83 0.90 -17.69
C THR A 274 11.24 1.37 -18.02
N ILE A 275 11.82 0.87 -19.10
CA ILE A 275 13.18 1.20 -19.56
C ILE A 275 13.06 1.82 -20.94
N ASN A 276 13.59 3.04 -21.12
CA ASN A 276 13.50 3.79 -22.38
C ASN A 276 12.06 3.89 -22.95
N GLY A 277 11.07 4.03 -22.03
CA GLY A 277 9.65 4.13 -22.38
C GLY A 277 8.95 2.82 -22.64
N VAL A 278 9.65 1.67 -22.63
CA VAL A 278 9.07 0.34 -22.84
C VAL A 278 8.96 -0.40 -21.50
N ARG A 279 7.77 -0.95 -21.21
CA ARG A 279 7.55 -1.79 -20.02
C ARG A 279 8.15 -3.17 -20.24
N HIS A 280 9.08 -3.56 -19.39
CA HIS A 280 9.67 -4.89 -19.34
C HIS A 280 9.26 -5.60 -18.05
N SER A 281 9.08 -6.92 -18.14
CA SER A 281 8.80 -7.73 -16.95
C SER A 281 9.33 -9.14 -17.12
N LYS A 282 9.67 -9.78 -16.00
CA LYS A 282 10.01 -11.20 -15.94
C LYS A 282 9.51 -11.80 -14.63
N THR A 283 8.87 -12.93 -14.74
CA THR A 283 8.50 -13.78 -13.60
C THR A 283 9.53 -14.89 -13.47
N THR A 284 10.00 -15.14 -12.27
CA THR A 284 10.95 -16.22 -11.96
C THR A 284 10.67 -16.80 -10.57
N THR A 285 10.93 -18.11 -10.43
CA THR A 285 10.92 -18.79 -9.14
C THR A 285 12.35 -18.93 -8.68
N LEU A 286 12.68 -18.28 -7.57
CA LEU A 286 14.04 -18.34 -7.01
C LEU A 286 14.28 -19.68 -6.34
N PRO A 287 15.48 -20.29 -6.47
CA PRO A 287 15.84 -21.51 -5.76
C PRO A 287 15.66 -21.41 -4.25
N GLU A 288 15.36 -22.52 -3.59
CA GLU A 288 15.24 -22.59 -2.12
C GLU A 288 16.60 -22.41 -1.42
N THR A 289 17.69 -22.75 -2.11
CA THR A 289 19.06 -22.65 -1.60
C THR A 289 20.03 -22.20 -2.67
N TYR A 290 21.09 -21.55 -2.26
CA TYR A 290 22.18 -21.13 -3.14
C TYR A 290 23.54 -21.59 -2.57
N SER A 291 24.37 -22.20 -3.41
CA SER A 291 25.75 -22.59 -3.08
C SER A 291 26.74 -21.43 -3.31
N ALA A 292 26.43 -20.49 -4.18
CA ALA A 292 27.22 -19.33 -4.55
C ALA A 292 26.33 -18.09 -4.77
N ASP A 293 26.95 -16.95 -5.07
CA ASP A 293 26.21 -15.77 -5.57
C ASP A 293 25.48 -16.15 -6.88
N TYR A 294 24.29 -15.61 -7.08
CA TYR A 294 23.42 -15.96 -8.19
C TYR A 294 23.00 -14.73 -8.97
N THR A 295 22.93 -14.87 -10.29
CA THR A 295 22.47 -13.82 -11.19
C THR A 295 21.37 -14.36 -12.09
N GLU A 296 20.25 -13.63 -12.15
CA GLU A 296 19.15 -13.89 -13.07
C GLU A 296 18.94 -12.67 -13.97
N ASN A 297 19.23 -12.80 -15.26
CA ASN A 297 18.99 -11.72 -16.21
C ASN A 297 17.49 -11.61 -16.49
N LEU A 298 16.93 -10.44 -16.16
CA LEU A 298 15.55 -10.08 -16.39
C LEU A 298 15.33 -9.62 -17.82
N TYR A 299 16.26 -8.79 -18.31
CA TYR A 299 16.28 -8.29 -19.70
C TYR A 299 17.72 -7.96 -20.12
N VAL A 300 18.04 -8.26 -21.35
CA VAL A 300 19.32 -7.90 -21.99
C VAL A 300 19.01 -7.05 -23.20
N GLY A 301 19.41 -5.78 -23.13
CA GLY A 301 19.30 -4.80 -24.22
C GLY A 301 20.65 -4.49 -24.84
N GLU A 302 20.66 -3.57 -25.80
CA GLU A 302 21.90 -3.11 -26.42
C GLU A 302 22.70 -2.25 -25.42
N GLY A 303 23.84 -2.77 -25.00
CA GLY A 303 24.74 -2.10 -24.06
C GLY A 303 24.28 -2.03 -22.60
N PHE A 304 23.18 -2.67 -22.23
CA PHE A 304 22.76 -2.76 -20.84
C PHE A 304 22.11 -4.09 -20.49
N THR A 305 22.11 -4.43 -19.21
CA THR A 305 21.42 -5.61 -18.65
C THR A 305 20.65 -5.18 -17.41
N TRP A 306 19.41 -5.60 -17.32
CA TRP A 306 18.61 -5.53 -16.10
C TRP A 306 18.55 -6.91 -15.47
N ARG A 307 18.90 -7.04 -14.17
CA ARG A 307 19.06 -8.35 -13.53
C ARG A 307 18.69 -8.36 -12.04
N LEU A 308 18.40 -9.55 -11.53
CA LEU A 308 18.47 -9.86 -10.11
C LEU A 308 19.87 -10.37 -9.78
N TYR A 309 20.38 -9.97 -8.63
CA TYR A 309 21.64 -10.46 -8.10
C TYR A 309 21.48 -10.86 -6.64
N ILE A 310 21.76 -12.12 -6.30
CA ILE A 310 21.72 -12.61 -4.93
C ILE A 310 23.16 -12.69 -4.40
N LYS A 311 23.43 -11.91 -3.38
CA LYS A 311 24.67 -11.98 -2.59
C LYS A 311 24.47 -13.01 -1.49
N ARG A 312 24.93 -14.24 -1.72
CA ARG A 312 24.70 -15.36 -0.81
C ARG A 312 25.20 -15.11 0.60
N THR A 313 26.45 -14.63 0.76
CA THR A 313 27.10 -14.42 2.05
C THR A 313 26.41 -13.37 2.91
N ALA A 314 25.72 -12.40 2.29
CA ALA A 314 24.99 -11.32 2.96
C ALA A 314 23.47 -11.59 3.00
N TYR A 315 22.97 -12.65 2.37
CA TYR A 315 21.54 -12.93 2.21
C TYR A 315 20.76 -11.73 1.66
N ARG A 316 21.33 -11.07 0.63
CA ARG A 316 20.72 -9.89 -0.01
C ARG A 316 20.29 -10.18 -1.43
N LEU A 317 19.16 -9.61 -1.81
CA LEU A 317 18.69 -9.56 -3.19
C LEU A 317 18.88 -8.13 -3.72
N GLY A 318 19.61 -7.99 -4.82
CA GLY A 318 19.80 -6.73 -5.55
C GLY A 318 18.98 -6.71 -6.84
N VAL A 319 18.19 -5.67 -7.04
CA VAL A 319 17.65 -5.32 -8.36
C VAL A 319 18.64 -4.36 -9.01
N GLN A 320 19.25 -4.78 -10.13
CA GLN A 320 20.40 -4.10 -10.71
C GLN A 320 20.16 -3.72 -12.17
N PHE A 321 20.47 -2.47 -12.50
CA PHE A 321 20.63 -1.98 -13.85
C PHE A 321 22.13 -1.81 -14.14
N VAL A 322 22.63 -2.56 -15.10
CA VAL A 322 24.04 -2.64 -15.47
C VAL A 322 24.21 -2.01 -16.85
N VAL A 323 24.98 -0.94 -16.95
CA VAL A 323 25.08 -0.14 -18.17
C VAL A 323 26.55 -0.01 -18.59
N ASN A 324 26.82 -0.32 -19.85
CA ASN A 324 28.17 -0.25 -20.43
C ASN A 324 28.57 1.21 -20.72
N ASN A 325 29.86 1.42 -20.96
CA ASN A 325 30.39 2.73 -21.37
C ASN A 325 29.65 3.32 -22.58
N GLY A 326 29.38 4.63 -22.53
CA GLY A 326 28.69 5.37 -23.58
C GLY A 326 27.19 5.13 -23.69
N VAL A 327 26.63 4.18 -22.93
CA VAL A 327 25.21 3.86 -22.97
C VAL A 327 24.42 4.68 -21.95
N THR A 328 23.26 5.15 -22.35
CA THR A 328 22.29 5.86 -21.50
C THR A 328 20.96 5.12 -21.50
N ILE A 329 20.40 4.88 -20.33
CA ILE A 329 19.03 4.37 -20.18
C ILE A 329 18.21 5.29 -19.28
N ILE A 330 16.89 5.28 -19.50
CA ILE A 330 15.90 5.97 -18.66
C ILE A 330 15.06 4.89 -17.96
N ILE A 331 15.05 4.92 -16.64
CA ILE A 331 14.40 3.92 -15.78
C ILE A 331 13.26 4.58 -15.05
N LYS A 332 12.09 3.94 -15.04
CA LYS A 332 10.90 4.35 -14.29
C LYS A 332 10.14 3.13 -13.78
N GLU A 333 9.29 3.35 -12.79
CA GLU A 333 8.29 2.37 -12.33
C GLU A 333 8.88 1.00 -12.00
N VAL A 334 10.02 0.99 -11.30
CA VAL A 334 10.66 -0.26 -10.91
C VAL A 334 9.85 -0.93 -9.82
N LYS A 335 9.43 -2.19 -10.07
CA LYS A 335 8.58 -2.96 -9.17
C LYS A 335 9.09 -4.38 -9.01
N LEU A 336 9.08 -4.85 -7.79
CA LEU A 336 9.25 -6.25 -7.40
C LEU A 336 8.04 -6.67 -6.58
N GLU A 337 7.42 -7.76 -6.93
CA GLU A 337 6.19 -8.24 -6.28
C GLU A 337 6.14 -9.76 -6.18
N TYR A 338 5.38 -10.28 -5.21
CA TYR A 338 5.00 -11.69 -5.19
C TYR A 338 3.84 -11.90 -6.16
N SER A 339 4.15 -12.40 -7.34
CA SER A 339 3.15 -12.62 -8.39
C SER A 339 3.67 -13.60 -9.43
N THR A 340 2.77 -14.24 -10.14
CA THR A 340 3.05 -15.07 -11.34
C THR A 340 2.93 -14.28 -12.64
N PHE A 341 2.54 -13.01 -12.59
CA PHE A 341 2.45 -12.09 -13.73
C PHE A 341 2.70 -10.64 -13.27
N PRO A 342 3.10 -9.74 -14.17
CA PRO A 342 3.32 -8.34 -13.81
C PRO A 342 2.00 -7.63 -13.58
N THR A 343 1.87 -6.92 -12.45
CA THR A 343 0.73 -6.07 -12.16
C THR A 343 1.06 -4.59 -12.35
N LYS A 344 0.04 -3.73 -12.42
CA LYS A 344 0.22 -2.30 -12.63
C LYS A 344 1.12 -1.70 -11.55
N TYR A 345 1.99 -0.77 -11.95
CA TYR A 345 2.73 0.05 -11.00
C TYR A 345 1.80 1.14 -10.44
N TYR A 346 1.67 1.18 -9.13
CA TYR A 346 1.07 2.31 -8.42
C TYR A 346 2.13 3.00 -7.59
N GLU A 347 2.25 4.29 -7.81
CA GLU A 347 3.14 5.11 -7.01
C GLU A 347 2.52 5.33 -5.62
N ARG A 348 3.29 5.01 -4.58
CA ARG A 348 2.88 5.35 -3.21
C ARG A 348 2.85 6.86 -3.06
N ILE A 349 1.99 7.36 -2.20
CA ILE A 349 2.02 8.78 -1.85
C ILE A 349 3.39 9.13 -1.26
N TYR A 350 3.89 10.34 -1.58
CA TYR A 350 5.24 10.76 -1.20
C TYR A 350 5.54 10.59 0.29
N ALA A 351 4.59 10.89 1.18
CA ALA A 351 4.77 10.77 2.63
C ALA A 351 5.01 9.33 3.09
N GLU A 352 4.31 8.35 2.51
CA GLU A 352 4.49 6.93 2.79
C GLU A 352 5.86 6.46 2.30
N GLU A 353 6.22 6.78 1.06
CA GLU A 353 7.50 6.40 0.46
C GLU A 353 8.67 7.04 1.24
N LEU A 354 8.54 8.31 1.63
CA LEU A 354 9.52 9.00 2.47
C LEU A 354 9.70 8.28 3.80
N ASN A 355 8.62 7.95 4.50
CA ASN A 355 8.68 7.25 5.79
C ASN A 355 9.38 5.88 5.67
N MET A 356 9.13 5.13 4.60
CA MET A 356 9.82 3.87 4.34
C MET A 356 11.33 4.09 4.08
N CYS A 357 11.70 5.12 3.33
CA CYS A 357 13.09 5.48 3.06
C CYS A 357 13.82 5.98 4.30
N GLN A 358 13.13 6.71 5.18
CA GLN A 358 13.69 7.24 6.42
C GLN A 358 14.15 6.16 7.40
N ARG A 359 13.72 4.92 7.26
CA ARG A 359 14.28 3.78 8.01
C ARG A 359 15.76 3.50 7.67
N TYR A 360 16.25 4.03 6.55
CA TYR A 360 17.60 3.79 6.04
C TYR A 360 18.43 5.06 5.92
N PHE A 361 17.81 6.18 5.63
CA PHE A 361 18.47 7.47 5.53
C PHE A 361 17.56 8.59 6.04
N GLN A 362 18.10 9.43 6.91
CA GLN A 362 17.42 10.63 7.40
C GLN A 362 18.34 11.84 7.33
N LYS A 363 17.78 12.97 6.88
CA LYS A 363 18.42 14.27 6.89
C LYS A 363 17.39 15.33 7.26
N PHE A 364 17.59 16.00 8.38
CA PHE A 364 16.66 17.02 8.86
C PHE A 364 17.35 18.08 9.70
N THR A 365 16.74 19.26 9.76
CA THR A 365 17.21 20.34 10.62
C THR A 365 16.83 20.04 12.07
N VAL A 366 17.79 20.18 12.96
CA VAL A 366 17.59 19.94 14.39
C VAL A 366 17.06 21.18 15.07
N PHE A 367 15.98 20.99 15.82
CA PHE A 367 15.48 21.92 16.82
C PHE A 367 15.17 21.09 18.07
N THR A 368 15.93 21.29 19.14
CA THR A 368 15.75 20.49 20.36
C THR A 368 16.19 21.26 21.60
N ILE A 369 15.65 20.85 22.75
CA ILE A 369 16.02 21.39 24.05
C ILE A 369 17.00 20.43 24.71
N GLY A 370 18.04 20.97 25.30
CA GLY A 370 19.05 20.25 26.05
C GLY A 370 19.23 20.77 27.45
N TYR A 371 20.00 20.01 28.20
CA TYR A 371 20.30 20.30 29.59
C TYR A 371 21.81 20.27 29.81
N ALA A 372 22.35 21.27 30.54
CA ALA A 372 23.75 21.31 30.86
C ALA A 372 24.02 20.63 32.25
N PRO A 373 24.55 19.43 32.29
CA PRO A 373 24.96 18.79 33.53
C PRO A 373 26.17 19.47 34.17
N THR A 374 26.99 20.16 33.39
CA THR A 374 28.17 20.91 33.85
C THR A 374 28.29 22.23 33.07
N ALA A 375 29.18 23.13 33.56
CA ALA A 375 29.48 24.38 32.84
C ALA A 375 30.25 24.19 31.52
N GLU A 376 30.65 22.98 31.18
CA GLU A 376 31.48 22.67 30.00
C GLU A 376 30.76 21.83 28.92
N LYS A 377 29.55 21.32 29.21
CA LYS A 377 28.82 20.46 28.30
C LYS A 377 27.31 20.57 28.45
N ILE A 378 26.61 20.39 27.32
CA ILE A 378 25.16 20.27 27.23
C ILE A 378 24.83 18.97 26.53
N HIS A 379 23.82 18.26 27.01
CA HIS A 379 23.25 17.09 26.36
C HIS A 379 21.95 17.45 25.66
N PHE A 380 21.83 17.12 24.39
CA PHE A 380 20.63 17.27 23.60
C PHE A 380 20.13 15.90 23.17
N TYR A 381 18.86 15.63 23.37
CA TYR A 381 18.21 14.45 22.81
C TYR A 381 17.42 14.84 21.55
N VAL A 382 17.68 14.16 20.46
CA VAL A 382 17.00 14.34 19.17
C VAL A 382 16.22 13.08 18.85
N SER A 383 14.90 13.15 18.92
CA SER A 383 14.03 12.06 18.48
C SER A 383 14.06 11.94 16.96
N LEU A 384 14.13 10.70 16.46
CA LEU A 384 14.07 10.46 15.03
C LEU A 384 12.62 10.42 14.55
N PRO A 385 12.32 11.01 13.38
CA PRO A 385 10.97 10.94 12.76
C PRO A 385 10.47 9.52 12.56
N THR A 386 11.37 8.60 12.26
CA THR A 386 11.07 7.19 12.02
C THR A 386 12.17 6.33 12.65
N THR A 387 11.78 5.20 13.24
CA THR A 387 12.73 4.20 13.75
C THR A 387 13.64 3.71 12.63
N MET A 388 14.94 3.91 12.77
CA MET A 388 15.93 3.52 11.78
C MET A 388 16.38 2.07 11.94
N LYS A 389 16.81 1.46 10.85
CA LYS A 389 17.67 0.30 10.88
C LYS A 389 19.03 0.69 11.51
N VAL A 390 19.79 -0.27 12.03
CA VAL A 390 21.07 0.03 12.69
C VAL A 390 21.90 1.05 11.90
N THR A 391 22.20 2.18 12.52
CA THR A 391 22.89 3.31 11.89
C THR A 391 24.37 3.00 11.76
N LYS A 392 24.94 3.19 10.57
CA LYS A 392 26.37 2.99 10.32
C LYS A 392 27.17 4.30 10.31
N THR A 393 26.58 5.36 9.81
CA THR A 393 27.23 6.67 9.69
C THR A 393 26.32 7.76 10.17
N LEU A 394 26.86 8.63 11.01
CA LEU A 394 26.16 9.79 11.52
C LEU A 394 27.02 11.03 11.36
N GLN A 395 26.45 12.09 10.84
CA GLN A 395 27.09 13.39 10.67
C GLN A 395 26.18 14.49 11.18
N PHE A 396 26.76 15.41 11.93
CA PHE A 396 26.13 16.67 12.29
C PHE A 396 26.78 17.78 11.44
N ILE A 397 25.99 18.48 10.63
CA ILE A 397 26.48 19.38 9.59
C ILE A 397 25.88 20.78 9.80
N GLY A 398 26.61 21.80 9.42
CA GLY A 398 26.17 23.19 9.42
C GLY A 398 26.75 23.98 10.59
N ASN A 399 26.20 25.18 10.80
CA ASN A 399 26.59 26.09 11.87
C ASN A 399 25.49 26.10 12.96
N PRO A 400 25.47 25.11 13.85
CA PRO A 400 24.48 25.07 14.90
C PRO A 400 24.62 26.24 15.85
N LYS A 401 23.50 26.73 16.35
CA LYS A 401 23.44 27.76 17.37
C LYS A 401 22.82 27.19 18.62
N ILE A 402 23.44 27.48 19.74
CA ILE A 402 22.88 27.20 21.05
C ILE A 402 22.35 28.51 21.63
N LEU A 403 21.10 28.51 22.05
CA LEU A 403 20.43 29.67 22.60
C LEU A 403 20.09 29.45 24.07
N LYS A 404 20.31 30.46 24.89
CA LYS A 404 19.84 30.58 26.24
C LYS A 404 19.25 31.97 26.44
N ASP A 405 18.01 32.08 26.85
CA ASP A 405 17.31 33.36 27.14
C ASP A 405 17.38 34.36 25.96
N GLY A 406 17.46 33.86 24.72
CA GLY A 406 17.60 34.65 23.49
C GLY A 406 19.04 34.99 23.10
N GLU A 407 20.00 34.74 23.96
CA GLU A 407 21.43 34.95 23.66
C GLU A 407 22.04 33.70 22.95
N GLN A 408 22.91 33.95 21.97
CA GLN A 408 23.60 32.91 21.27
C GLN A 408 24.92 32.56 21.97
N ILE A 409 25.12 31.26 22.22
CA ILE A 409 26.38 30.68 22.67
C ILE A 409 26.92 29.81 21.54
N VAL A 410 28.19 30.01 21.19
CA VAL A 410 28.87 29.19 20.20
C VAL A 410 29.64 28.09 20.91
N PRO A 411 29.32 26.81 20.72
CA PRO A 411 30.07 25.73 21.31
C PRO A 411 31.41 25.55 20.59
N ASP A 412 32.43 25.03 21.29
CA ASP A 412 33.68 24.63 20.64
C ASP A 412 33.52 23.44 19.70
N ASN A 413 32.64 22.50 20.09
CA ASN A 413 32.32 21.32 19.32
C ASN A 413 30.93 20.78 19.65
N ILE A 414 30.28 20.14 18.67
CA ILE A 414 29.09 19.30 18.89
C ILE A 414 29.43 17.89 18.37
N GLU A 415 29.40 16.94 19.27
CA GLU A 415 29.69 15.53 18.97
C GLU A 415 28.45 14.68 19.15
N VAL A 416 28.40 13.57 18.41
CA VAL A 416 27.42 12.51 18.60
C VAL A 416 27.93 11.57 19.68
N TYR A 417 27.20 11.47 20.78
CA TYR A 417 27.57 10.66 21.92
C TYR A 417 26.98 9.25 21.85
N GLN A 418 25.68 9.18 21.53
CA GLN A 418 24.96 7.91 21.46
C GLN A 418 23.90 7.94 20.36
N VAL A 419 23.72 6.82 19.70
CA VAL A 419 22.68 6.60 18.69
C VAL A 419 21.97 5.30 19.01
N ASP A 420 20.65 5.37 19.07
CA ASP A 420 19.80 4.19 19.03
C ASP A 420 18.86 4.24 17.82
N ASN A 421 17.94 3.27 17.71
CA ASN A 421 17.02 3.21 16.56
C ASN A 421 15.98 4.33 16.54
N ASN A 422 15.78 5.03 17.66
CA ASN A 422 14.70 6.02 17.86
C ASN A 422 15.23 7.42 18.13
N GLY A 423 16.50 7.57 18.48
CA GLY A 423 17.04 8.86 18.87
C GLY A 423 18.55 8.97 18.81
N VAL A 424 19.00 10.19 18.97
CA VAL A 424 20.42 10.57 18.99
C VAL A 424 20.67 11.48 20.19
N ILE A 425 21.72 11.19 20.95
CA ILE A 425 22.23 12.11 21.96
C ILE A 425 23.41 12.86 21.37
N LEU A 426 23.29 14.19 21.30
CA LEU A 426 24.36 15.11 20.94
C LEU A 426 24.94 15.73 22.21
N ILE A 427 26.25 15.89 22.26
CA ILE A 427 26.92 16.66 23.32
C ILE A 427 27.59 17.88 22.68
N ALA A 428 27.18 19.05 23.13
CA ALA A 428 27.89 20.28 22.86
C ALA A 428 28.92 20.52 23.98
N ARG A 429 30.17 20.79 23.58
CA ARG A 429 31.26 21.15 24.48
C ARG A 429 31.65 22.58 24.26
N GLY A 430 32.05 23.26 25.31
CA GLY A 430 32.48 24.65 25.24
C GLY A 430 32.50 25.32 26.63
N SER A 431 32.84 26.62 26.63
CA SER A 431 32.75 27.47 27.81
C SER A 431 31.50 28.36 27.75
N GLY A 432 31.11 28.93 28.88
CA GLY A 432 29.97 29.84 28.95
C GLY A 432 28.62 29.18 29.20
N PHE A 433 28.58 27.87 29.45
CA PHE A 433 27.39 27.19 29.92
C PHE A 433 27.20 27.38 31.42
N THR A 434 25.96 27.32 31.87
CA THR A 434 25.62 27.33 33.31
C THR A 434 25.05 25.95 33.65
N ALA A 435 25.67 25.28 34.62
CA ALA A 435 25.20 23.98 35.09
C ALA A 435 23.75 24.04 35.56
N ASN A 436 23.01 22.97 35.34
CA ASN A 436 21.60 22.81 35.72
C ASN A 436 20.65 23.78 34.99
N GLN A 437 21.02 24.25 33.81
CA GLN A 437 20.17 25.10 32.96
C GLN A 437 19.78 24.44 31.67
N GLY A 438 18.64 24.87 31.09
CA GLY A 438 18.15 24.47 29.79
C GLY A 438 18.72 25.33 28.67
N TYR A 439 18.89 24.71 27.48
CA TYR A 439 19.41 25.34 26.28
C TYR A 439 18.64 24.85 25.07
N VAL A 440 18.59 25.64 24.01
CA VAL A 440 17.95 25.28 22.74
C VAL A 440 19.01 25.17 21.66
N LEU A 441 19.03 24.02 20.97
CA LEU A 441 19.89 23.81 19.79
C LEU A 441 19.07 24.05 18.52
N VAL A 442 19.57 24.92 17.66
CA VAL A 442 18.92 25.30 16.38
C VAL A 442 19.92 25.31 15.22
N ASN A 443 19.41 25.25 13.99
CA ASN A 443 20.17 25.43 12.73
C ASN A 443 21.26 24.37 12.46
N GLY A 444 21.29 23.27 13.17
CA GLY A 444 22.11 22.13 12.80
C GLY A 444 21.35 21.19 11.87
N THR A 445 22.07 20.46 11.02
CA THR A 445 21.50 19.39 10.21
C THR A 445 22.08 18.06 10.66
N LEU A 446 21.19 17.12 11.03
CA LEU A 446 21.55 15.76 11.35
C LEU A 446 21.36 14.90 10.12
N LYS A 447 22.41 14.14 9.78
CA LYS A 447 22.40 13.16 8.68
C LYS A 447 22.72 11.78 9.25
N LEU A 448 21.82 10.84 9.09
CA LEU A 448 21.96 9.45 9.51
C LEU A 448 21.86 8.55 8.28
N ASP A 449 22.83 7.68 8.11
CA ASP A 449 22.91 6.76 6.98
C ASP A 449 23.09 5.33 7.49
N ALA A 450 22.03 4.52 7.35
CA ALA A 450 22.00 3.10 7.67
C ALA A 450 21.97 2.22 6.41
N GLU A 451 22.16 2.80 5.24
CA GLU A 451 22.25 2.07 4.00
C GLU A 451 23.59 1.31 3.95
N ALA A 452 23.52 0.01 3.64
CA ALA A 452 24.71 -0.84 3.55
C ALA A 452 24.98 -1.22 2.11
N TYR A 453 26.25 -1.20 1.74
CA TYR A 453 26.75 -1.75 0.48
C TYR A 453 27.02 -3.24 0.57
#